data_db2bf10a9c9089996720bf1dc89aeb0c
#
_entry.id   db2bf10a9c9089996720bf1dc89aeb0c
#
_cell.length_a   1.000
_cell.length_b   1.000
_cell.length_c   1.000
_cell.angle_alpha   90.00
_cell.angle_beta   90.00
_cell.angle_gamma   90.00
#
_symmetry.space_group_name_H-M   'P 1'
#
loop_
_entity.id
_entity.type
_entity.pdbx_description
1 polymer ?
#
loop_
_entity_poly.entity_id
_entity_poly.type
_entity_poly.pdbx_seq_one_letter_code
_entity_poly.pdbx_strand_id
1 'polypeptide(L)'
;DTIEVNASSKLENLVPIDTSYFQIPATATNDSLGLMATSYTDPDTLGNSYRWSSRRVSKDPSFIYPLGSAWDDSFGNGVPFEFLAFRYSSDFEAEPEGEAGFWKSGDTVLVRLESIDKAAYSALLTFEASVSAQGNPFAPPTNVASNIEGGLGWWIAYSASVDTVFCN
;
A
#
# COMPACT_ATOMS: atom_id res chain seq x y z
N ASP A 1 -14.80 6.69 35.00
CA ASP A 1 -15.10 5.45 34.25
C ASP A 1 -13.86 5.09 33.43
N THR A 2 -13.41 3.86 33.55
CA THR A 2 -12.31 3.32 32.74
C THR A 2 -12.93 2.65 31.53
N ILE A 3 -12.46 3.05 30.31
CA ILE A 3 -12.83 2.38 29.07
C ILE A 3 -11.72 1.36 28.81
N GLU A 4 -12.09 0.10 28.70
CA GLU A 4 -11.19 -0.98 28.31
C GLU A 4 -11.43 -1.32 26.84
N VAL A 5 -10.36 -1.36 26.05
CA VAL A 5 -10.39 -1.75 24.65
C VAL A 5 -9.37 -2.87 24.42
N ASN A 6 -9.77 -3.89 23.66
CA ASN A 6 -8.93 -5.03 23.35
C ASN A 6 -8.81 -5.17 21.82
N ALA A 7 -7.62 -5.52 21.34
CA ALA A 7 -7.38 -5.82 19.94
C ALA A 7 -6.32 -6.91 19.81
N SER A 8 -6.44 -7.70 18.77
CA SER A 8 -5.43 -8.69 18.39
C SER A 8 -5.18 -8.65 16.89
N SER A 9 -3.95 -8.94 16.49
CA SER A 9 -3.57 -9.10 15.11
C SER A 9 -2.48 -10.18 15.05
N LYS A 10 -2.51 -11.02 14.04
CA LYS A 10 -1.51 -12.05 13.82
C LYS A 10 -0.32 -11.46 13.08
N LEU A 11 0.88 -11.72 13.57
CA LEU A 11 2.09 -11.42 12.82
C LEU A 11 2.30 -12.52 11.77
N GLU A 12 2.18 -12.16 10.50
CA GLU A 12 2.38 -13.09 9.38
C GLU A 12 3.87 -13.24 9.06
N ASN A 13 4.22 -14.31 8.33
CA ASN A 13 5.58 -14.53 7.89
C ASN A 13 6.01 -13.43 6.91
N LEU A 14 7.29 -13.06 7.00
CA LEU A 14 7.88 -12.12 6.05
C LEU A 14 7.89 -12.73 4.65
N VAL A 15 7.38 -11.98 3.67
CA VAL A 15 7.57 -12.24 2.25
C VAL A 15 8.56 -11.19 1.72
N PRO A 16 9.74 -11.61 1.22
CA PRO A 16 10.73 -10.68 0.73
C PRO A 16 10.29 -10.04 -0.58
N ILE A 17 10.70 -8.80 -0.80
CA ILE A 17 10.72 -8.19 -2.12
C ILE A 17 11.84 -8.87 -2.92
N ASP A 18 11.53 -9.36 -4.12
CA ASP A 18 12.53 -9.93 -5.02
C ASP A 18 13.31 -8.82 -5.71
N THR A 19 12.62 -7.78 -6.21
CA THR A 19 13.25 -6.58 -6.79
C THR A 19 12.28 -5.40 -6.79
N SER A 20 12.84 -4.20 -6.73
CA SER A 20 12.11 -2.95 -7.01
C SER A 20 12.95 -2.06 -7.91
N TYR A 21 12.31 -1.39 -8.86
CA TYR A 21 13.01 -0.49 -9.77
C TYR A 21 12.10 0.65 -10.25
N PHE A 22 12.74 1.74 -10.63
CA PHE A 22 12.09 2.88 -11.25
C PHE A 22 11.94 2.63 -12.74
N GLN A 23 10.75 2.85 -13.29
CA GLN A 23 10.45 2.64 -14.70
C GLN A 23 9.79 3.87 -15.31
N ILE A 24 10.42 4.41 -16.33
CA ILE A 24 9.82 5.44 -17.17
C ILE A 24 8.99 4.74 -18.26
N PRO A 25 7.66 4.97 -18.32
CA PRO A 25 6.83 4.36 -19.37
C PRO A 25 7.28 4.77 -20.76
N ALA A 26 7.27 3.84 -21.71
CA ALA A 26 7.67 4.11 -23.10
C ALA A 26 6.81 5.20 -23.78
N THR A 27 5.61 5.46 -23.26
CA THR A 27 4.68 6.51 -23.73
C THR A 27 4.80 7.81 -22.94
N ALA A 28 5.76 7.91 -22.01
CA ALA A 28 5.93 9.11 -21.21
C ALA A 28 6.33 10.30 -22.08
N THR A 29 5.69 11.43 -21.85
CA THR A 29 6.05 12.71 -22.48
C THR A 29 7.17 13.44 -21.76
N ASN A 30 7.48 13.01 -20.53
CA ASN A 30 8.54 13.51 -19.68
C ASN A 30 9.42 12.33 -19.25
N ASP A 31 10.67 12.32 -19.72
CA ASP A 31 11.68 11.27 -19.48
C ASP A 31 12.29 11.28 -18.07
N SER A 32 11.88 12.22 -17.23
CA SER A 32 12.29 12.28 -15.84
C SER A 32 11.23 11.75 -14.86
N LEU A 33 10.04 11.37 -15.33
CA LEU A 33 8.93 10.92 -14.51
C LEU A 33 8.62 9.44 -14.75
N GLY A 34 8.45 8.68 -13.70
CA GLY A 34 8.19 7.25 -13.82
C GLY A 34 7.39 6.65 -12.69
N LEU A 35 7.16 5.36 -12.81
CA LEU A 35 6.44 4.51 -11.88
C LEU A 35 7.43 3.64 -11.11
N MET A 36 6.96 3.07 -10.01
CA MET A 36 7.71 2.11 -9.21
C MET A 36 7.20 0.70 -9.52
N ALA A 37 8.08 -0.13 -10.07
CA ALA A 37 7.84 -1.56 -10.18
C ALA A 37 8.30 -2.24 -8.90
N THR A 38 7.53 -3.21 -8.44
CA THR A 38 7.89 -4.06 -7.31
C THR A 38 7.46 -5.48 -7.61
N SER A 39 8.36 -6.43 -7.43
CA SER A 39 8.07 -7.85 -7.58
C SER A 39 8.41 -8.63 -6.32
N TYR A 40 7.65 -9.67 -6.08
CA TYR A 40 7.83 -10.64 -5.01
C TYR A 40 7.26 -12.00 -5.44
N THR A 41 7.69 -13.07 -4.78
CA THR A 41 7.15 -14.40 -4.98
C THR A 41 6.25 -14.77 -3.80
N ASP A 42 4.97 -14.99 -4.09
CA ASP A 42 4.01 -15.44 -3.08
C ASP A 42 4.31 -16.87 -2.62
N PRO A 43 4.24 -17.18 -1.31
CA PRO A 43 4.35 -18.54 -0.82
C PRO A 43 3.21 -19.45 -1.33
N ASP A 44 3.49 -20.71 -1.61
CA ASP A 44 2.48 -21.71 -2.03
C ASP A 44 1.57 -22.12 -0.84
N THR A 45 0.93 -21.13 -0.23
CA THR A 45 -0.01 -21.30 0.90
C THR A 45 -1.11 -20.26 0.76
N LEU A 46 -2.35 -20.69 0.61
CA LEU A 46 -3.51 -19.79 0.47
C LEU A 46 -3.79 -18.96 1.74
N GLY A 47 -4.19 -17.73 1.52
CA GLY A 47 -4.67 -16.83 2.55
C GLY A 47 -3.67 -15.75 2.95
N ASN A 48 -2.61 -15.58 2.16
CA ASN A 48 -1.65 -14.48 2.34
C ASN A 48 -2.29 -13.15 1.93
N SER A 49 -1.94 -12.10 2.65
CA SER A 49 -2.40 -10.75 2.35
C SER A 49 -1.26 -9.77 2.52
N TYR A 50 -1.25 -8.78 1.65
CA TYR A 50 -0.14 -7.85 1.51
C TYR A 50 -0.63 -6.40 1.52
N ARG A 51 0.29 -5.51 1.91
CA ARG A 51 0.13 -4.07 1.76
C ARG A 51 1.43 -3.46 1.29
N TRP A 52 1.34 -2.57 0.33
CA TRP A 52 2.49 -1.85 -0.22
C TRP A 52 2.48 -0.39 0.23
N SER A 53 3.67 0.15 0.43
CA SER A 53 3.87 1.57 0.71
C SER A 53 5.22 2.05 0.21
N SER A 54 5.36 3.35 0.04
CA SER A 54 6.61 3.96 -0.36
C SER A 54 6.91 5.25 0.40
N ARG A 55 8.18 5.66 0.39
CA ARG A 55 8.64 6.89 1.01
C ARG A 55 9.83 7.46 0.24
N ARG A 56 9.75 8.70 -0.21
CA ARG A 56 10.93 9.44 -0.69
C ARG A 56 11.76 9.88 0.52
N VAL A 57 13.02 9.46 0.57
CA VAL A 57 13.89 9.62 1.76
C VAL A 57 14.00 11.06 2.25
N SER A 58 14.11 12.03 1.32
CA SER A 58 14.34 13.44 1.66
C SER A 58 13.08 14.32 1.59
N LYS A 59 11.93 13.76 1.21
CA LYS A 59 10.73 14.55 0.92
C LYS A 59 9.53 14.15 1.76
N ASP A 60 9.37 12.85 2.05
CA ASP A 60 8.21 12.35 2.75
C ASP A 60 8.55 12.08 4.23
N PRO A 61 7.77 12.57 5.20
CA PRO A 61 8.04 12.36 6.62
C PRO A 61 7.84 10.91 7.07
N SER A 62 6.96 10.16 6.38
CA SER A 62 6.59 8.79 6.69
C SER A 62 6.29 7.99 5.42
N PHE A 63 6.10 6.68 5.56
CA PHE A 63 5.58 5.86 4.48
C PHE A 63 4.16 6.27 4.12
N ILE A 64 3.89 6.36 2.82
CA ILE A 64 2.60 6.72 2.25
C ILE A 64 2.00 5.47 1.63
N TYR A 65 0.74 5.23 1.94
CA TYR A 65 -0.05 4.10 1.47
C TYR A 65 -1.05 4.59 0.41
N PRO A 66 -0.89 4.20 -0.85
CA PRO A 66 -1.91 4.47 -1.86
C PRO A 66 -3.23 3.76 -1.54
N LEU A 67 -4.35 4.30 -2.03
CA LEU A 67 -5.59 3.54 -2.09
C LEU A 67 -5.41 2.34 -3.03
N GLY A 68 -5.95 1.19 -2.68
CA GLY A 68 -5.74 -0.05 -3.43
C GLY A 68 -4.36 -0.68 -3.22
N SER A 69 -3.63 -0.24 -2.18
CA SER A 69 -2.31 -0.80 -1.86
C SER A 69 -2.33 -2.10 -1.06
N ALA A 70 -3.51 -2.62 -0.75
CA ALA A 70 -3.68 -3.90 -0.08
C ALA A 70 -4.37 -4.92 -1.00
N TRP A 71 -3.86 -6.15 -1.03
CA TRP A 71 -4.40 -7.27 -1.82
C TRP A 71 -4.15 -8.61 -1.14
N ASP A 72 -4.78 -9.66 -1.64
CA ASP A 72 -4.57 -11.03 -1.21
C ASP A 72 -4.09 -11.93 -2.37
N ASP A 73 -3.76 -13.17 -2.05
CA ASP A 73 -3.24 -14.18 -2.97
C ASP A 73 -4.31 -14.91 -3.80
N SER A 74 -5.56 -14.43 -3.80
CA SER A 74 -6.69 -15.08 -4.49
C SER A 74 -6.44 -15.32 -5.97
N PHE A 75 -5.60 -14.51 -6.60
CA PHE A 75 -5.30 -14.56 -8.04
C PHE A 75 -3.88 -15.04 -8.37
N GLY A 76 -3.03 -15.29 -7.38
CA GLY A 76 -1.62 -15.52 -7.64
C GLY A 76 -0.89 -16.35 -6.59
N ASN A 77 -1.58 -17.31 -5.95
CA ASN A 77 -0.96 -18.16 -4.93
C ASN A 77 0.22 -18.97 -5.48
N GLY A 78 1.36 -18.87 -4.81
CA GLY A 78 2.58 -19.62 -5.12
C GLY A 78 3.32 -19.17 -6.39
N VAL A 79 3.02 -17.97 -6.92
CA VAL A 79 3.65 -17.48 -8.16
C VAL A 79 4.32 -16.12 -7.97
N PRO A 80 5.32 -15.80 -8.82
CA PRO A 80 5.86 -14.45 -8.87
C PRO A 80 4.79 -13.45 -9.30
N PHE A 81 4.76 -12.31 -8.62
CA PHE A 81 3.85 -11.21 -8.90
C PHE A 81 4.64 -9.90 -9.00
N GLU A 82 4.38 -9.14 -10.07
CA GLU A 82 4.95 -7.80 -10.26
C GLU A 82 3.83 -6.81 -10.52
N PHE A 83 3.95 -5.64 -9.94
CA PHE A 83 3.01 -4.54 -10.17
C PHE A 83 3.73 -3.21 -10.32
N LEU A 84 3.06 -2.30 -11.02
CA LEU A 84 3.48 -0.92 -11.18
C LEU A 84 2.61 -0.04 -10.28
N ALA A 85 3.25 0.70 -9.41
CA ALA A 85 2.59 1.65 -8.53
C ALA A 85 2.74 3.08 -9.05
N PHE A 86 1.69 3.88 -8.84
CA PHE A 86 1.76 5.33 -8.92
C PHE A 86 2.18 5.88 -7.55
N ARG A 87 2.90 6.99 -7.56
CA ARG A 87 3.18 7.72 -6.33
C ARG A 87 1.88 8.34 -5.81
N TYR A 88 1.56 8.09 -4.57
CA TYR A 88 0.49 8.78 -3.89
C TYR A 88 1.05 9.94 -3.09
N SER A 89 0.35 11.07 -3.05
CA SER A 89 0.66 12.21 -2.18
C SER A 89 -0.56 12.56 -1.36
N SER A 90 -0.35 12.92 -0.12
CA SER A 90 -1.40 13.47 0.73
C SER A 90 -1.72 14.94 0.39
N ASP A 91 -0.89 15.58 -0.41
CA ASP A 91 -0.99 16.99 -0.78
C ASP A 91 -0.78 17.17 -2.29
N PHE A 92 -1.78 16.75 -3.06
CA PHE A 92 -1.76 16.87 -4.52
C PHE A 92 -1.76 18.32 -5.02
N GLU A 93 -2.29 19.24 -4.24
CA GLU A 93 -2.38 20.66 -4.62
C GLU A 93 -1.01 21.36 -4.57
N ALA A 94 -0.09 20.85 -3.78
CA ALA A 94 1.27 21.37 -3.67
C ALA A 94 2.25 20.84 -4.73
N GLU A 95 1.80 19.94 -5.60
CA GLU A 95 2.67 19.34 -6.61
C GLU A 95 2.66 20.13 -7.92
N PRO A 96 3.82 20.23 -8.60
CA PRO A 96 3.89 20.83 -9.92
C PRO A 96 2.95 20.13 -10.91
N GLU A 97 2.36 20.90 -11.81
CA GLU A 97 1.48 20.36 -12.84
C GLU A 97 2.19 19.27 -13.67
N GLY A 98 1.55 18.11 -13.80
CA GLY A 98 2.07 16.97 -14.53
C GLY A 98 3.06 16.08 -13.76
N GLU A 99 3.46 16.43 -12.53
CA GLU A 99 4.32 15.59 -11.68
C GLU A 99 3.53 14.71 -10.69
N ALA A 100 2.25 15.04 -10.48
CA ALA A 100 1.39 14.31 -9.56
C ALA A 100 1.25 12.84 -9.95
N GLY A 101 1.47 11.96 -8.99
CA GLY A 101 1.37 10.50 -9.21
C GLY A 101 2.63 9.82 -9.71
N PHE A 102 3.72 10.55 -9.98
CA PHE A 102 4.97 9.99 -10.46
C PHE A 102 6.13 10.23 -9.48
N TRP A 103 7.11 9.34 -9.52
CA TRP A 103 8.44 9.60 -8.98
C TRP A 103 9.29 10.29 -10.02
N LYS A 104 10.29 11.03 -9.57
CA LYS A 104 11.17 11.83 -10.42
C LYS A 104 12.60 11.29 -10.40
N SER A 105 13.27 11.32 -11.53
CA SER A 105 14.71 11.07 -11.61
C SER A 105 15.46 11.90 -10.56
N GLY A 106 16.35 11.25 -9.82
CA GLY A 106 17.06 11.81 -8.68
C GLY A 106 16.39 11.57 -7.31
N ASP A 107 15.17 11.04 -7.27
CA ASP A 107 14.57 10.60 -6.00
C ASP A 107 15.26 9.32 -5.49
N THR A 108 15.38 9.22 -4.17
CA THR A 108 15.69 7.96 -3.48
C THR A 108 14.44 7.53 -2.74
N VAL A 109 13.94 6.34 -3.06
CA VAL A 109 12.67 5.83 -2.59
C VAL A 109 12.88 4.54 -1.80
N LEU A 110 12.34 4.49 -0.59
CA LEU A 110 12.14 3.26 0.14
C LEU A 110 10.80 2.66 -0.28
N VAL A 111 10.83 1.42 -0.72
CA VAL A 111 9.65 0.61 -1.04
C VAL A 111 9.47 -0.42 0.05
N ARG A 112 8.25 -0.61 0.52
CA ARG A 112 7.96 -1.54 1.60
C ARG A 112 6.77 -2.43 1.23
N LEU A 113 6.97 -3.75 1.33
CA LEU A 113 5.94 -4.76 1.25
C LEU A 113 5.69 -5.32 2.65
N GLU A 114 4.48 -5.22 3.11
CA GLU A 114 4.02 -5.71 4.41
C GLU A 114 3.18 -6.97 4.21
N SER A 115 3.49 -8.04 4.97
CA SER A 115 2.60 -9.18 5.13
C SER A 115 1.67 -8.91 6.31
N ILE A 116 0.37 -8.88 6.06
CA ILE A 116 -0.69 -8.53 7.01
C ILE A 116 -1.66 -9.68 7.19
N ASP A 117 -2.35 -9.73 8.32
CA ASP A 117 -3.39 -10.74 8.53
C ASP A 117 -4.67 -10.43 7.74
N LYS A 118 -5.51 -11.45 7.56
CA LYS A 118 -6.76 -11.33 6.80
C LYS A 118 -7.75 -10.34 7.44
N ALA A 119 -7.72 -10.16 8.75
CA ALA A 119 -8.60 -9.21 9.44
C ALA A 119 -8.17 -7.77 9.09
N ALA A 120 -6.87 -7.49 9.10
CA ALA A 120 -6.31 -6.23 8.66
C ALA A 120 -6.65 -5.93 7.19
N TYR A 121 -6.47 -6.91 6.31
CA TYR A 121 -6.83 -6.78 4.90
C TYR A 121 -8.31 -6.43 4.72
N SER A 122 -9.22 -7.17 5.38
CA SER A 122 -10.66 -6.90 5.31
C SER A 122 -11.03 -5.50 5.82
N ALA A 123 -10.37 -5.05 6.89
CA ALA A 123 -10.56 -3.71 7.44
C ALA A 123 -10.13 -2.63 6.45
N LEU A 124 -8.96 -2.79 5.80
CA LEU A 124 -8.48 -1.87 4.78
C LEU A 124 -9.40 -1.80 3.57
N LEU A 125 -9.87 -2.96 3.04
CA LEU A 125 -10.80 -2.99 1.93
C LEU A 125 -12.12 -2.25 2.23
N THR A 126 -12.70 -2.49 3.41
CA THR A 126 -13.95 -1.83 3.80
C THR A 126 -13.77 -0.34 4.02
N PHE A 127 -12.61 0.08 4.53
CA PHE A 127 -12.25 1.49 4.63
C PHE A 127 -12.12 2.16 3.26
N GLU A 128 -11.36 1.56 2.34
CA GLU A 128 -11.18 2.07 0.98
C GLU A 128 -12.50 2.16 0.22
N ALA A 129 -13.38 1.16 0.38
CA ALA A 129 -14.74 1.20 -0.17
C ALA A 129 -15.55 2.36 0.40
N SER A 130 -15.44 2.63 1.71
CA SER A 130 -16.08 3.77 2.36
C SER A 130 -15.57 5.11 1.84
N VAL A 131 -14.25 5.24 1.67
CA VAL A 131 -13.63 6.48 1.12
C VAL A 131 -14.06 6.69 -0.33
N SER A 132 -14.05 5.63 -1.15
CA SER A 132 -14.43 5.70 -2.57
C SER A 132 -15.93 6.01 -2.76
N ALA A 133 -16.76 5.71 -1.78
CA ALA A 133 -18.20 6.01 -1.78
C ALA A 133 -18.51 7.46 -1.37
N GLN A 134 -17.56 8.21 -0.83
CA GLN A 134 -17.78 9.57 -0.36
C GLN A 134 -18.26 10.49 -1.51
N GLY A 135 -19.31 11.24 -1.22
CA GLY A 135 -19.91 12.15 -2.22
C GLY A 135 -20.90 11.49 -3.18
N ASN A 136 -21.08 10.17 -3.14
CA ASN A 136 -22.10 9.48 -3.93
C ASN A 136 -23.35 9.18 -3.09
N PRO A 137 -24.46 9.90 -3.24
CA PRO A 137 -25.66 9.71 -2.44
C PRO A 137 -26.37 8.37 -2.71
N PHE A 138 -25.98 7.66 -3.77
CA PHE A 138 -26.56 6.38 -4.16
C PHE A 138 -25.66 5.18 -3.75
N ALA A 139 -24.48 5.44 -3.19
CA ALA A 139 -23.63 4.37 -2.71
C ALA A 139 -24.28 3.70 -1.46
N PRO A 140 -24.30 2.37 -1.39
CA PRO A 140 -24.76 1.71 -0.19
C PRO A 140 -23.84 2.05 0.99
N PRO A 141 -24.38 2.18 2.21
CA PRO A 141 -23.57 2.39 3.40
C PRO A 141 -22.56 1.23 3.57
N THR A 142 -21.30 1.56 3.72
CA THR A 142 -20.25 0.57 3.99
C THR A 142 -19.89 0.62 5.48
N ASN A 143 -20.05 -0.50 6.17
CA ASN A 143 -19.55 -0.65 7.52
C ASN A 143 -18.04 -0.94 7.45
N VAL A 144 -17.24 -0.03 7.99
CA VAL A 144 -15.80 -0.26 8.10
C VAL A 144 -15.56 -1.30 9.19
N ALA A 145 -14.91 -2.40 8.83
CA ALA A 145 -14.56 -3.45 9.79
C ALA A 145 -13.57 -2.91 10.83
N SER A 146 -13.70 -3.36 12.07
CA SER A 146 -12.81 -3.02 13.18
C SER A 146 -12.38 -4.32 13.86
N ASN A 147 -11.13 -4.43 14.26
CA ASN A 147 -10.64 -5.51 15.11
C ASN A 147 -10.41 -5.05 16.57
N ILE A 148 -10.98 -3.89 16.93
CA ILE A 148 -10.90 -3.35 18.29
C ILE A 148 -12.24 -3.58 18.99
N GLU A 149 -12.24 -4.40 20.03
CA GLU A 149 -13.38 -4.60 20.89
C GLU A 149 -13.53 -3.41 21.84
N GLY A 150 -14.74 -2.84 21.90
CA GLY A 150 -15.04 -1.66 22.70
C GLY A 150 -14.57 -0.33 22.10
N GLY A 151 -14.11 -0.32 20.85
CA GLY A 151 -13.64 0.87 20.15
C GLY A 151 -13.80 0.78 18.64
N LEU A 152 -13.34 1.82 17.96
CA LEU A 152 -13.29 1.88 16.49
C LEU A 152 -11.82 2.01 16.04
N GLY A 153 -11.51 1.39 14.90
CA GLY A 153 -10.18 1.46 14.28
C GLY A 153 -9.54 0.09 14.08
N TRP A 154 -8.23 0.10 13.86
CA TRP A 154 -7.47 -1.11 13.56
C TRP A 154 -6.20 -1.17 14.37
N TRP A 155 -5.91 -2.37 14.84
CA TRP A 155 -4.61 -2.75 15.36
C TRP A 155 -4.02 -3.77 14.38
N ILE A 156 -2.95 -3.39 13.67
CA ILE A 156 -2.35 -4.20 12.61
C ILE A 156 -0.92 -4.51 12.99
N ALA A 157 -0.61 -5.80 13.19
CA ALA A 157 0.75 -6.32 13.21
C ALA A 157 1.14 -6.73 11.78
N TYR A 158 2.37 -6.42 11.39
CA TYR A 158 2.90 -6.80 10.08
C TYR A 158 4.37 -7.14 10.16
N SER A 159 4.83 -8.04 9.31
CA SER A 159 6.23 -8.19 8.95
C SER A 159 6.47 -7.45 7.63
N ALA A 160 7.66 -6.85 7.46
CA ALA A 160 7.92 -6.02 6.29
C ALA A 160 9.28 -6.27 5.68
N SER A 161 9.29 -6.39 4.36
CA SER A 161 10.48 -6.29 3.52
C SER A 161 10.61 -4.86 3.00
N VAL A 162 11.81 -4.31 3.01
CA VAL A 162 12.09 -2.94 2.52
C VAL A 162 13.21 -2.99 1.52
N ASP A 163 13.02 -2.31 0.41
CA ASP A 163 14.03 -2.11 -0.64
C ASP A 163 14.27 -0.62 -0.88
N THR A 164 15.43 -0.28 -1.45
CA THR A 164 15.83 1.09 -1.77
C THR A 164 16.05 1.25 -3.25
N VAL A 165 15.27 2.11 -3.87
CA VAL A 165 15.34 2.41 -5.31
C VAL A 165 15.91 3.81 -5.53
N PHE A 166 16.93 3.90 -6.41
CA PHE A 166 17.43 5.15 -6.93
C PHE A 166 16.78 5.40 -8.29
N CYS A 167 15.99 6.46 -8.40
CA CYS A 167 15.30 6.83 -9.63
C CYS A 167 16.30 7.49 -10.60
N ASN A 168 16.79 6.75 -11.59
CA ASN A 168 17.79 7.19 -12.57
C ASN A 168 17.24 7.19 -13.98
#